data_732ed6fadeed569665c05ba94e991917
#
_entry.id   732ed6fadeed569665c05ba94e991917
#
_cell.length_a   1.000
_cell.length_b   1.000
_cell.length_c   1.000
_cell.angle_alpha   90.00
_cell.angle_beta   90.00
_cell.angle_gamma   90.00
#
_symmetry.space_group_name_H-M   'P 1'
#
loop_
_entity.id
_entity.type
_entity.pdbx_description
1 polymer ?
#
loop_
_entity_poly.entity_id
_entity_poly.type
_entity_poly.pdbx_seq_one_letter_code
_entity_poly.pdbx_strand_id
1 'polypeptide(L)'
;MGWTEYEKKLKEWYGYSEAKNQDDIIIDIYNSQRPAGSYKMTRTDPWCHATVSAAAYASGNDGKVPNTCYCPTGINIWKQWGKWVGRYINAYNPQPGYIIYYDWNKDLISDHVGTIIARNGKILTVREGNRNDMLCDRQINVDSPLIIGYGIPDWGGATQTPVATIPTHEETKRTWLQIGDTGEEVKDVQTKLIALGYSLPSGADGKYGNETFKATEQFQHDVGIKEDGLAGEITRSKLNNAYNTRSAAKANNSWIARLQAACNAQGFSNQKVDGIAGPNTLAGCPTLGTASRGSITKLVQEKLNAMGYNCGAVDGKNGPNTQTGINAFKKAKGLTANGIVDKNMWKALLGL
;
A
#
# COMPACT_ATOMS: atom_id res chain seq x y z
N MET A 1 18.92 -0.65 -36.69
CA MET A 1 19.31 -1.92 -36.04
C MET A 1 18.22 -2.29 -35.03
N GLY A 2 18.15 -3.50 -34.57
CA GLY A 2 17.02 -3.98 -33.76
C GLY A 2 17.42 -5.04 -32.73
N TRP A 3 16.42 -5.84 -32.33
CA TRP A 3 16.58 -6.90 -31.33
C TRP A 3 17.69 -7.88 -31.67
N THR A 4 17.75 -8.34 -32.93
CA THR A 4 18.73 -9.34 -33.39
C THR A 4 20.18 -8.90 -33.15
N GLU A 5 20.52 -7.66 -33.46
CA GLU A 5 21.87 -7.10 -33.25
C GLU A 5 22.18 -6.96 -31.76
N TYR A 6 21.20 -6.53 -30.96
CA TYR A 6 21.33 -6.41 -29.51
C TYR A 6 21.55 -7.78 -28.84
N GLU A 7 20.69 -8.77 -29.20
CA GLU A 7 20.82 -10.14 -28.68
C GLU A 7 22.16 -10.77 -29.10
N LYS A 8 22.59 -10.57 -30.35
CA LYS A 8 23.89 -11.03 -30.84
C LYS A 8 25.04 -10.49 -29.98
N LYS A 9 24.96 -9.21 -29.59
CA LYS A 9 25.99 -8.61 -28.75
C LYS A 9 26.02 -9.23 -27.34
N LEU A 10 24.86 -9.42 -26.72
CA LEU A 10 24.75 -10.11 -25.44
C LEU A 10 25.23 -11.57 -25.52
N LYS A 11 25.03 -12.22 -26.66
CA LYS A 11 25.49 -13.62 -26.89
C LYS A 11 27.01 -13.67 -27.07
N GLU A 12 27.60 -12.67 -27.73
CA GLU A 12 29.05 -12.54 -27.89
C GLU A 12 29.76 -12.40 -26.55
N TRP A 13 29.15 -11.63 -25.60
CA TRP A 13 29.70 -11.39 -24.28
C TRP A 13 29.33 -12.48 -23.24
N TYR A 14 28.56 -13.47 -23.62
CA TYR A 14 28.15 -14.52 -22.69
C TYR A 14 29.37 -15.22 -22.07
N GLY A 15 29.40 -15.31 -20.74
CA GLY A 15 30.53 -15.84 -19.97
C GLY A 15 31.66 -14.85 -19.69
N TYR A 16 31.54 -13.58 -20.09
CA TYR A 16 32.46 -12.54 -19.62
C TYR A 16 32.40 -12.45 -18.10
N SER A 17 33.54 -12.32 -17.44
CA SER A 17 33.65 -12.37 -15.98
C SER A 17 34.73 -11.43 -15.45
N GLU A 18 34.56 -10.98 -14.22
CA GLU A 18 35.54 -10.20 -13.46
C GLU A 18 36.85 -10.96 -13.28
N ALA A 19 36.79 -12.26 -13.00
CA ALA A 19 37.97 -13.10 -12.86
C ALA A 19 38.91 -13.08 -14.09
N LYS A 20 38.39 -12.67 -15.25
CA LYS A 20 39.16 -12.53 -16.50
C LYS A 20 39.29 -11.07 -16.94
N ASN A 21 38.87 -10.11 -16.15
CA ASN A 21 38.77 -8.67 -16.48
C ASN A 21 38.02 -8.40 -17.80
N GLN A 22 37.03 -9.22 -18.14
CA GLN A 22 36.25 -9.08 -19.40
C GLN A 22 35.06 -8.14 -19.23
N ASP A 23 34.59 -7.92 -18.02
CA ASP A 23 33.63 -6.88 -17.60
C ASP A 23 34.19 -5.49 -17.88
N ASP A 24 35.51 -5.31 -17.84
CA ASP A 24 36.21 -4.08 -18.20
C ASP A 24 35.80 -3.56 -19.58
N ILE A 25 35.62 -4.46 -20.55
CA ILE A 25 35.16 -4.11 -21.91
C ILE A 25 33.77 -3.46 -21.86
N ILE A 26 32.87 -4.01 -21.05
CA ILE A 26 31.52 -3.49 -20.89
C ILE A 26 31.54 -2.12 -20.19
N ILE A 27 32.33 -2.00 -19.13
CA ILE A 27 32.52 -0.76 -18.37
C ILE A 27 33.13 0.33 -19.26
N ASP A 28 34.15 -0.01 -20.08
CA ASP A 28 34.80 0.95 -20.99
C ASP A 28 33.83 1.43 -22.08
N ILE A 29 33.03 0.54 -22.67
CA ILE A 29 32.01 0.91 -23.64
C ILE A 29 30.98 1.84 -22.97
N TYR A 30 30.46 1.50 -21.78
CA TYR A 30 29.56 2.39 -21.05
C TYR A 30 30.21 3.76 -20.79
N ASN A 31 31.43 3.79 -20.26
CA ASN A 31 32.13 5.03 -19.94
C ASN A 31 32.39 5.91 -21.16
N SER A 32 32.61 5.32 -22.34
CA SER A 32 32.85 6.05 -23.58
C SER A 32 31.63 6.80 -24.11
N GLN A 33 30.42 6.31 -23.82
CA GLN A 33 29.15 6.80 -24.38
C GLN A 33 28.16 7.33 -23.32
N ARG A 34 28.52 7.28 -22.03
CA ARG A 34 27.65 7.76 -20.95
C ARG A 34 27.28 9.24 -21.12
N PRO A 35 26.10 9.67 -20.65
CA PRO A 35 25.71 11.06 -20.71
C PRO A 35 26.72 11.97 -19.98
N ALA A 36 26.96 13.16 -20.54
CA ALA A 36 27.85 14.15 -19.93
C ALA A 36 27.38 14.46 -18.49
N GLY A 37 28.33 14.49 -17.55
CA GLY A 37 28.05 14.74 -16.14
C GLY A 37 27.48 13.55 -15.37
N SER A 38 27.18 12.41 -16.01
CA SER A 38 26.77 11.18 -15.32
C SER A 38 27.98 10.47 -14.68
N TYR A 39 27.68 9.56 -13.76
CA TYR A 39 28.72 8.80 -13.06
C TYR A 39 29.61 8.02 -14.02
N LYS A 40 30.94 8.15 -13.85
CA LYS A 40 31.95 7.35 -14.56
C LYS A 40 32.25 6.11 -13.72
N MET A 41 32.00 4.93 -14.25
CA MET A 41 32.22 3.68 -13.54
C MET A 41 33.72 3.38 -13.36
N THR A 42 34.00 2.76 -12.24
CA THR A 42 35.29 2.12 -11.92
C THR A 42 35.19 0.61 -12.15
N ARG A 43 36.31 -0.11 -12.06
CA ARG A 43 36.38 -1.57 -12.26
C ARG A 43 35.74 -2.39 -11.13
N THR A 44 35.37 -1.76 -10.03
CA THR A 44 34.78 -2.39 -8.86
C THR A 44 33.28 -2.09 -8.71
N ASP A 45 32.72 -1.33 -9.65
CA ASP A 45 31.29 -0.99 -9.60
C ASP A 45 30.43 -2.12 -10.17
N PRO A 46 29.21 -2.32 -9.62
CA PRO A 46 28.25 -3.26 -10.19
C PRO A 46 27.87 -2.90 -11.63
N TRP A 47 28.13 -3.79 -12.56
CA TRP A 47 27.98 -3.53 -13.99
C TRP A 47 26.72 -4.12 -14.66
N CYS A 48 25.72 -4.50 -13.86
CA CYS A 48 24.48 -5.07 -14.39
C CYS A 48 23.76 -4.13 -15.38
N HIS A 49 23.52 -2.86 -15.01
CA HIS A 49 22.85 -1.93 -15.92
C HIS A 49 23.80 -1.39 -17.00
N ALA A 50 25.09 -1.29 -16.72
CA ALA A 50 26.08 -0.99 -17.75
C ALA A 50 26.08 -2.00 -18.88
N THR A 51 25.83 -3.28 -18.60
CA THR A 51 25.69 -4.33 -19.63
C THR A 51 24.53 -4.02 -20.60
N VAL A 52 23.37 -3.62 -20.07
CA VAL A 52 22.21 -3.25 -20.89
C VAL A 52 22.52 -2.04 -21.76
N SER A 53 23.12 -1.00 -21.20
CA SER A 53 23.47 0.24 -21.90
C SER A 53 24.55 0.03 -22.94
N ALA A 54 25.65 -0.64 -22.56
CA ALA A 54 26.79 -0.91 -23.45
C ALA A 54 26.42 -1.83 -24.60
N ALA A 55 25.58 -2.85 -24.36
CA ALA A 55 25.10 -3.74 -25.43
C ALA A 55 24.26 -3.00 -26.47
N ALA A 56 23.42 -2.05 -26.03
CA ALA A 56 22.65 -1.23 -26.95
C ALA A 56 23.57 -0.35 -27.81
N TYR A 57 24.51 0.32 -27.20
CA TYR A 57 25.48 1.14 -27.93
C TYR A 57 26.33 0.30 -28.91
N ALA A 58 26.95 -0.77 -28.43
CA ALA A 58 27.82 -1.62 -29.24
C ALA A 58 27.10 -2.36 -30.38
N SER A 59 25.78 -2.48 -30.31
CA SER A 59 24.94 -3.08 -31.36
C SER A 59 24.28 -2.04 -32.28
N GLY A 60 24.60 -0.74 -32.12
CA GLY A 60 24.00 0.35 -32.88
C GLY A 60 22.52 0.60 -32.55
N ASN A 61 22.11 0.25 -31.33
CA ASN A 61 20.78 0.47 -30.80
C ASN A 61 20.76 1.56 -29.70
N ASP A 62 21.66 2.50 -29.78
CA ASP A 62 21.73 3.64 -28.89
C ASP A 62 20.38 4.38 -28.83
N GLY A 63 19.97 4.82 -27.62
CA GLY A 63 18.69 5.48 -27.39
C GLY A 63 17.46 4.56 -27.35
N LYS A 64 17.62 3.22 -27.54
CA LYS A 64 16.49 2.28 -27.42
C LYS A 64 16.34 1.70 -26.00
N VAL A 65 17.38 1.77 -25.19
CA VAL A 65 17.37 1.46 -23.76
C VAL A 65 17.98 2.63 -22.99
N PRO A 66 17.67 2.79 -21.68
CA PRO A 66 18.27 3.82 -20.86
C PRO A 66 19.79 3.72 -20.83
N ASN A 67 20.45 4.83 -21.10
CA ASN A 67 21.90 4.92 -21.01
C ASN A 67 22.31 5.34 -19.57
N THR A 68 22.49 4.36 -18.71
CA THR A 68 22.86 4.53 -17.30
C THR A 68 23.55 3.27 -16.77
N CYS A 69 24.25 3.39 -15.64
CA CYS A 69 24.78 2.24 -14.88
C CYS A 69 23.98 1.95 -13.61
N TYR A 70 22.92 2.73 -13.32
CA TYR A 70 22.17 2.65 -12.10
C TYR A 70 20.70 2.23 -12.36
N CYS A 71 20.28 1.12 -11.78
CA CYS A 71 18.97 0.52 -12.05
C CYS A 71 17.77 1.45 -11.77
N PRO A 72 17.70 2.16 -10.63
CA PRO A 72 16.61 3.12 -10.38
C PRO A 72 16.54 4.23 -11.40
N THR A 73 17.69 4.75 -11.87
CA THR A 73 17.73 5.74 -12.96
C THR A 73 17.19 5.17 -14.25
N GLY A 74 17.53 3.93 -14.58
CA GLY A 74 16.99 3.24 -15.76
C GLY A 74 15.46 3.15 -15.72
N ILE A 75 14.87 2.77 -14.59
CA ILE A 75 13.41 2.74 -14.40
C ILE A 75 12.79 4.13 -14.61
N ASN A 76 13.41 5.19 -14.05
CA ASN A 76 12.89 6.55 -14.22
C ASN A 76 12.91 7.00 -15.68
N ILE A 77 13.95 6.66 -16.42
CA ILE A 77 14.03 6.95 -17.86
C ILE A 77 12.94 6.18 -18.64
N TRP A 78 12.72 4.91 -18.34
CA TRP A 78 11.62 4.13 -18.94
C TRP A 78 10.26 4.77 -18.69
N LYS A 79 10.02 5.25 -17.46
CA LYS A 79 8.78 5.97 -17.08
C LYS A 79 8.63 7.27 -17.86
N GLN A 80 9.71 8.06 -17.99
CA GLN A 80 9.71 9.29 -18.80
C GLN A 80 9.41 9.02 -20.26
N TRP A 81 9.87 7.91 -20.81
CA TRP A 81 9.60 7.52 -22.19
C TRP A 81 8.21 6.90 -22.39
N GLY A 82 7.42 6.71 -21.32
CA GLY A 82 6.13 6.01 -21.39
C GLY A 82 6.26 4.53 -21.73
N LYS A 83 7.44 3.92 -21.51
CA LYS A 83 7.79 2.55 -21.87
C LYS A 83 8.08 1.66 -20.66
N TRP A 84 7.55 2.02 -19.50
CA TRP A 84 7.64 1.22 -18.27
C TRP A 84 6.36 0.48 -17.99
N VAL A 85 6.46 -0.80 -17.67
CA VAL A 85 5.36 -1.63 -17.19
C VAL A 85 5.74 -2.22 -15.84
N GLY A 86 5.01 -1.83 -14.80
CA GLY A 86 5.17 -2.42 -13.47
C GLY A 86 4.64 -3.86 -13.44
N ARG A 87 5.18 -4.67 -12.56
CA ARG A 87 4.86 -6.11 -12.40
C ARG A 87 3.36 -6.38 -12.14
N TYR A 88 2.66 -5.43 -11.54
CA TYR A 88 1.26 -5.57 -11.11
C TYR A 88 0.21 -5.27 -12.19
N ILE A 89 0.63 -5.07 -13.43
CA ILE A 89 -0.32 -4.95 -14.53
C ILE A 89 -0.81 -6.36 -14.88
N ASN A 90 -2.06 -6.65 -14.51
CA ASN A 90 -2.72 -7.93 -14.78
C ASN A 90 -2.61 -8.33 -16.26
N ALA A 91 -2.32 -9.61 -16.49
CA ALA A 91 -2.16 -10.20 -17.81
C ALA A 91 -0.96 -9.67 -18.63
N TYR A 92 0.02 -9.03 -18.00
CA TYR A 92 1.23 -8.63 -18.72
C TYR A 92 2.01 -9.87 -19.20
N ASN A 93 2.34 -9.89 -20.46
CA ASN A 93 2.99 -11.00 -21.14
C ASN A 93 4.41 -10.58 -21.58
N PRO A 94 5.42 -10.58 -20.66
CA PRO A 94 6.76 -10.16 -21.01
C PRO A 94 7.36 -11.05 -22.10
N GLN A 95 8.01 -10.41 -23.07
CA GLN A 95 8.56 -11.04 -24.26
C GLN A 95 10.09 -10.95 -24.29
N PRO A 96 10.77 -11.81 -25.05
CA PRO A 96 12.18 -11.61 -25.38
C PRO A 96 12.43 -10.20 -25.93
N GLY A 97 13.51 -9.61 -25.50
CA GLY A 97 13.85 -8.22 -25.84
C GLY A 97 13.42 -7.18 -24.80
N TYR A 98 12.60 -7.55 -23.82
CA TYR A 98 12.26 -6.64 -22.72
C TYR A 98 13.36 -6.60 -21.66
N ILE A 99 13.52 -5.45 -21.02
CA ILE A 99 14.47 -5.23 -19.95
C ILE A 99 13.73 -5.43 -18.63
N ILE A 100 14.14 -6.41 -17.84
CA ILE A 100 13.52 -6.80 -16.57
C ILE A 100 14.32 -6.24 -15.41
N TYR A 101 13.61 -5.71 -14.39
CA TYR A 101 14.21 -5.15 -13.19
C TYR A 101 13.76 -5.91 -11.95
N TYR A 102 14.69 -6.05 -11.00
CA TYR A 102 14.50 -6.81 -9.77
C TYR A 102 14.71 -5.96 -8.53
N ASP A 103 14.09 -6.42 -7.45
CA ASP A 103 14.25 -5.92 -6.09
C ASP A 103 14.42 -7.14 -5.18
N TRP A 104 15.66 -7.44 -4.80
CA TRP A 104 15.99 -8.63 -4.03
C TRP A 104 15.70 -8.49 -2.56
N ASN A 105 15.84 -7.28 -2.02
CA ASN A 105 15.67 -6.97 -0.60
C ASN A 105 14.24 -6.48 -0.27
N LYS A 106 13.40 -6.30 -1.30
CA LYS A 106 12.00 -5.86 -1.22
C LYS A 106 11.83 -4.46 -0.61
N ASP A 107 12.78 -3.57 -0.84
CA ASP A 107 12.70 -2.17 -0.42
C ASP A 107 12.08 -1.24 -1.49
N LEU A 108 11.66 -1.80 -2.63
CA LEU A 108 11.07 -1.15 -3.79
C LEU A 108 12.05 -0.29 -4.59
N ILE A 109 13.33 -0.44 -4.32
CA ILE A 109 14.42 0.11 -5.11
C ILE A 109 15.02 -1.02 -5.94
N SER A 110 15.25 -0.81 -7.22
CA SER A 110 15.80 -1.87 -8.07
C SER A 110 17.26 -2.12 -7.75
N ASP A 111 17.56 -3.37 -7.40
CA ASP A 111 18.92 -3.84 -7.11
C ASP A 111 19.63 -4.39 -8.35
N HIS A 112 18.85 -4.83 -9.36
CA HIS A 112 19.42 -5.58 -10.47
C HIS A 112 18.56 -5.46 -11.73
N VAL A 113 19.17 -5.78 -12.88
CA VAL A 113 18.54 -5.69 -14.20
C VAL A 113 19.09 -6.76 -15.14
N GLY A 114 18.27 -7.20 -16.06
CA GLY A 114 18.67 -8.10 -17.13
C GLY A 114 17.84 -7.90 -18.39
N THR A 115 18.16 -8.69 -19.42
CA THR A 115 17.41 -8.74 -20.68
C THR A 115 16.74 -10.09 -20.83
N ILE A 116 15.45 -10.14 -21.06
CA ILE A 116 14.73 -11.37 -21.36
C ILE A 116 15.16 -11.85 -22.75
N ILE A 117 15.74 -13.06 -22.82
CA ILE A 117 16.23 -13.64 -24.08
C ILE A 117 15.36 -14.80 -24.57
N ALA A 118 14.60 -15.43 -23.67
CA ALA A 118 13.66 -16.48 -24.01
C ALA A 118 12.52 -16.57 -22.99
N ARG A 119 11.43 -17.20 -23.41
CA ARG A 119 10.30 -17.52 -22.55
C ARG A 119 9.74 -18.90 -22.88
N ASN A 120 9.47 -19.68 -21.84
CA ASN A 120 8.76 -20.94 -21.94
C ASN A 120 7.64 -20.99 -20.89
N GLY A 121 6.40 -20.76 -21.32
CA GLY A 121 5.26 -20.63 -20.44
C GLY A 121 5.44 -19.51 -19.42
N LYS A 122 5.52 -19.85 -18.13
CA LYS A 122 5.75 -18.90 -17.03
C LYS A 122 7.23 -18.68 -16.72
N ILE A 123 8.15 -19.39 -17.35
CA ILE A 123 9.58 -19.26 -17.08
C ILE A 123 10.21 -18.34 -18.11
N LEU A 124 10.85 -17.29 -17.61
CA LEU A 124 11.68 -16.38 -18.37
C LEU A 124 13.14 -16.82 -18.26
N THR A 125 13.87 -16.81 -19.37
CA THR A 125 15.33 -16.87 -19.37
C THR A 125 15.85 -15.45 -19.55
N VAL A 126 16.61 -14.97 -18.58
CA VAL A 126 17.10 -13.60 -18.53
C VAL A 126 18.62 -13.60 -18.53
N ARG A 127 19.23 -12.84 -19.42
CA ARG A 127 20.67 -12.62 -19.48
C ARG A 127 21.04 -11.40 -18.66
N GLU A 128 21.92 -11.59 -17.69
CA GLU A 128 22.27 -10.62 -16.67
C GLU A 128 23.78 -10.41 -16.60
N GLY A 129 24.24 -9.17 -16.65
CA GLY A 129 25.60 -8.81 -16.28
C GLY A 129 25.74 -8.73 -14.76
N ASN A 130 26.95 -8.94 -14.27
CA ASN A 130 27.26 -8.93 -12.83
C ASN A 130 26.41 -9.90 -11.98
N ARG A 131 26.02 -11.01 -12.57
CA ARG A 131 25.42 -12.09 -11.82
C ARG A 131 26.49 -13.13 -11.45
N ASN A 132 26.83 -13.21 -10.17
CA ASN A 132 27.99 -13.98 -9.68
C ASN A 132 29.27 -13.57 -10.43
N ASP A 133 29.50 -12.26 -10.55
CA ASP A 133 30.67 -11.64 -11.20
C ASP A 133 30.86 -12.04 -12.67
N MET A 134 29.75 -12.39 -13.36
CA MET A 134 29.79 -12.74 -14.78
C MET A 134 28.51 -12.37 -15.53
N LEU A 135 28.57 -12.38 -16.86
CA LEU A 135 27.41 -12.30 -17.74
C LEU A 135 26.89 -13.72 -18.01
N CYS A 136 25.76 -14.03 -17.41
CA CYS A 136 25.16 -15.36 -17.49
C CYS A 136 23.63 -15.33 -17.43
N ASP A 137 23.00 -16.49 -17.63
CA ASP A 137 21.56 -16.61 -17.68
C ASP A 137 20.95 -17.00 -16.32
N ARG A 138 19.78 -16.43 -16.05
CA ARG A 138 18.88 -16.79 -14.95
C ARG A 138 17.57 -17.34 -15.52
N GLN A 139 17.00 -18.32 -14.86
CA GLN A 139 15.59 -18.66 -15.02
C GLN A 139 14.77 -18.11 -13.87
N ILE A 140 13.67 -17.46 -14.17
CA ILE A 140 12.76 -16.89 -13.18
C ILE A 140 11.31 -17.03 -13.63
N ASN A 141 10.42 -17.31 -12.67
CA ASN A 141 8.99 -17.32 -12.95
C ASN A 141 8.47 -15.90 -13.10
N VAL A 142 7.65 -15.64 -14.12
CA VAL A 142 7.00 -14.34 -14.38
C VAL A 142 6.18 -13.82 -13.18
N ASP A 143 5.69 -14.72 -12.33
CA ASP A 143 4.94 -14.37 -11.11
C ASP A 143 5.87 -14.09 -9.89
N SER A 144 7.19 -14.13 -10.06
CA SER A 144 8.14 -13.94 -8.95
C SER A 144 7.95 -12.59 -8.24
N PRO A 145 7.86 -12.58 -6.91
CA PRO A 145 7.74 -11.35 -6.14
C PRO A 145 8.98 -10.45 -6.21
N LEU A 146 10.07 -10.92 -6.76
CA LEU A 146 11.32 -10.18 -6.92
C LEU A 146 11.34 -9.30 -8.18
N ILE A 147 10.40 -9.48 -9.10
CA ILE A 147 10.31 -8.67 -10.31
C ILE A 147 9.52 -7.42 -9.98
N ILE A 148 10.05 -6.22 -10.25
CA ILE A 148 9.35 -4.96 -10.06
C ILE A 148 8.78 -4.35 -11.34
N GLY A 149 9.23 -4.81 -12.49
CA GLY A 149 8.67 -4.38 -13.76
C GLY A 149 9.62 -4.55 -14.94
N TYR A 150 9.18 -3.97 -16.06
CA TYR A 150 9.82 -4.15 -17.36
C TYR A 150 9.92 -2.83 -18.11
N GLY A 151 11.08 -2.57 -18.71
CA GLY A 151 11.24 -1.58 -19.76
C GLY A 151 10.98 -2.22 -21.12
N ILE A 152 10.30 -1.51 -22.00
CA ILE A 152 9.88 -2.01 -23.32
C ILE A 152 10.61 -1.23 -24.42
N PRO A 153 11.75 -1.75 -24.92
CA PRO A 153 12.45 -1.11 -26.01
C PRO A 153 11.65 -1.18 -27.31
N ASP A 154 11.75 -0.15 -28.12
CA ASP A 154 11.29 -0.19 -29.51
C ASP A 154 12.42 -0.68 -30.41
N TRP A 155 12.48 -1.98 -30.64
CA TRP A 155 13.54 -2.57 -31.46
C TRP A 155 13.37 -2.28 -32.97
N GLY A 156 12.19 -1.84 -33.43
CA GLY A 156 11.87 -1.71 -34.84
C GLY A 156 11.81 -3.06 -35.56
N GLY A 157 10.83 -3.26 -36.46
CA GLY A 157 10.69 -4.49 -37.25
C GLY A 157 9.49 -5.37 -36.86
N ALA A 158 9.02 -6.20 -37.81
CA ALA A 158 7.75 -6.90 -37.81
C ALA A 158 7.66 -8.16 -36.93
N THR A 159 8.54 -8.36 -35.95
CA THR A 159 8.59 -9.56 -35.10
C THR A 159 8.27 -9.33 -33.63
N GLN A 160 7.89 -8.14 -33.27
CA GLN A 160 7.11 -7.99 -32.03
C GLN A 160 5.66 -8.30 -32.41
N THR A 161 5.14 -9.43 -31.97
CA THR A 161 3.69 -9.58 -31.85
C THR A 161 3.19 -8.27 -31.26
N PRO A 162 2.19 -7.58 -31.86
CA PRO A 162 1.75 -6.31 -31.35
C PRO A 162 1.60 -6.48 -29.85
N VAL A 163 2.40 -5.77 -29.06
CA VAL A 163 2.01 -5.47 -27.71
C VAL A 163 0.57 -5.04 -27.85
N ALA A 164 -0.35 -5.83 -27.33
CA ALA A 164 -1.72 -5.37 -27.17
C ALA A 164 -1.51 -3.98 -26.63
N THR A 165 -1.79 -3.00 -27.48
CA THR A 165 -1.40 -1.59 -27.36
C THR A 165 -1.23 -1.25 -25.89
N ILE A 166 0.01 -0.84 -25.46
CA ILE A 166 0.12 -0.21 -24.13
C ILE A 166 -1.09 0.69 -24.14
N PRO A 167 -2.11 0.48 -23.31
CA PRO A 167 -3.29 1.31 -23.39
C PRO A 167 -2.73 2.72 -23.26
N THR A 168 -2.64 3.46 -24.37
CA THR A 168 -2.56 4.91 -24.33
C THR A 168 -3.72 5.22 -23.44
N HIS A 169 -3.46 5.73 -22.26
CA HIS A 169 -4.41 6.06 -21.25
C HIS A 169 -5.66 6.71 -21.86
N GLU A 170 -6.56 5.90 -22.43
CA GLU A 170 -7.96 6.11 -22.22
C GLU A 170 -8.17 5.61 -20.81
N GLU A 171 -8.49 6.52 -19.91
CA GLU A 171 -8.88 6.23 -18.55
C GLU A 171 -10.07 5.28 -18.52
N THR A 172 -9.86 3.99 -18.72
CA THR A 172 -10.66 3.01 -18.01
C THR A 172 -10.24 3.21 -16.56
N LYS A 173 -11.07 3.98 -15.85
CA LYS A 173 -10.89 4.41 -14.47
C LYS A 173 -10.36 3.24 -13.67
N ARG A 174 -9.03 3.19 -13.52
CA ARG A 174 -8.33 2.16 -12.77
C ARG A 174 -8.94 2.16 -11.37
N THR A 175 -9.41 1.01 -10.92
CA THR A 175 -10.12 0.89 -9.63
C THR A 175 -9.19 0.69 -8.45
N TRP A 176 -7.86 0.75 -8.65
CA TRP A 176 -6.86 0.61 -7.58
C TRP A 176 -5.84 1.73 -7.60
N LEU A 177 -5.24 1.98 -6.42
CA LEU A 177 -4.13 2.90 -6.23
C LEU A 177 -2.81 2.14 -6.12
N GLN A 178 -1.73 2.71 -6.67
CA GLN A 178 -0.38 2.13 -6.72
C GLN A 178 0.69 3.21 -6.66
N ILE A 179 1.96 2.80 -6.60
CA ILE A 179 3.11 3.71 -6.62
C ILE A 179 3.02 4.63 -7.84
N GLY A 180 3.22 5.92 -7.58
CA GLY A 180 3.13 7.00 -8.56
C GLY A 180 1.80 7.73 -8.60
N ASP A 181 0.75 7.19 -7.97
CA ASP A 181 -0.54 7.89 -7.86
C ASP A 181 -0.48 9.04 -6.86
N THR A 182 -1.30 10.05 -7.12
CA THR A 182 -1.41 11.22 -6.24
C THR A 182 -2.86 11.67 -6.11
N GLY A 183 -3.16 12.36 -5.03
CA GLY A 183 -4.47 13.00 -4.82
C GLY A 183 -5.19 12.56 -3.57
N GLU A 184 -6.47 12.98 -3.44
CA GLU A 184 -7.26 12.78 -2.22
C GLU A 184 -7.58 11.29 -1.94
N GLU A 185 -7.74 10.46 -2.96
CA GLU A 185 -7.96 9.01 -2.76
C GLU A 185 -6.74 8.33 -2.14
N VAL A 186 -5.52 8.75 -2.53
CA VAL A 186 -4.27 8.29 -1.91
C VAL A 186 -4.19 8.75 -0.46
N LYS A 187 -4.49 10.04 -0.22
CA LYS A 187 -4.48 10.63 1.11
C LYS A 187 -5.50 9.98 2.06
N ASP A 188 -6.66 9.57 1.54
CA ASP A 188 -7.66 8.82 2.30
C ASP A 188 -7.13 7.45 2.75
N VAL A 189 -6.48 6.70 1.85
CA VAL A 189 -5.84 5.42 2.17
C VAL A 189 -4.73 5.61 3.22
N GLN A 190 -3.84 6.59 3.03
CA GLN A 190 -2.78 6.92 3.98
C GLN A 190 -3.31 7.28 5.37
N THR A 191 -4.34 8.13 5.42
CA THR A 191 -4.99 8.54 6.67
C THR A 191 -5.52 7.33 7.44
N LYS A 192 -6.16 6.38 6.75
CA LYS A 192 -6.70 5.17 7.37
C LYS A 192 -5.60 4.23 7.85
N LEU A 193 -4.56 4.03 7.03
CA LEU A 193 -3.39 3.22 7.42
C LEU A 193 -2.72 3.78 8.69
N ILE A 194 -2.45 5.08 8.73
CA ILE A 194 -1.90 5.77 9.92
C ILE A 194 -2.82 5.60 11.12
N ALA A 195 -4.12 5.82 10.95
CA ALA A 195 -5.09 5.66 12.02
C ALA A 195 -5.16 4.23 12.57
N LEU A 196 -4.85 3.21 11.75
CA LEU A 196 -4.75 1.81 12.15
C LEU A 196 -3.41 1.46 12.77
N GLY A 197 -2.40 2.33 12.70
CA GLY A 197 -1.09 2.17 13.32
C GLY A 197 0.02 1.73 12.39
N TYR A 198 -0.22 1.74 11.07
CA TYR A 198 0.84 1.47 10.08
C TYR A 198 1.76 2.68 9.94
N SER A 199 3.06 2.40 9.76
CA SER A 199 4.08 3.45 9.69
C SER A 199 4.08 4.13 8.32
N LEU A 200 3.81 5.42 8.31
CA LEU A 200 4.00 6.31 7.16
C LEU A 200 4.71 7.58 7.66
N PRO A 201 6.06 7.59 7.72
CA PRO A 201 6.86 8.73 8.21
C PRO A 201 6.53 10.05 7.52
N SER A 202 6.25 10.05 6.23
CA SER A 202 5.85 11.24 5.46
C SER A 202 4.40 11.70 5.73
N GLY A 203 3.65 10.95 6.54
CA GLY A 203 2.24 11.24 6.82
C GLY A 203 1.32 10.98 5.63
N ALA A 204 0.12 11.58 5.68
CA ALA A 204 -0.87 11.49 4.60
C ALA A 204 -0.64 12.63 3.59
N ASP A 205 0.43 12.53 2.82
CA ASP A 205 0.87 13.56 1.85
C ASP A 205 0.16 13.50 0.49
N GLY A 206 -0.68 12.49 0.29
CA GLY A 206 -1.41 12.28 -0.96
C GLY A 206 -0.55 11.74 -2.10
N LYS A 207 0.64 11.20 -1.83
CA LYS A 207 1.51 10.56 -2.82
C LYS A 207 1.67 9.09 -2.50
N TYR A 208 1.26 8.21 -3.40
CA TYR A 208 1.43 6.77 -3.22
C TYR A 208 2.89 6.39 -3.50
N GLY A 209 3.75 6.60 -2.51
CA GLY A 209 5.16 6.24 -2.54
C GLY A 209 5.42 4.86 -1.92
N ASN A 210 6.71 4.55 -1.73
CA ASN A 210 7.16 3.28 -1.13
C ASN A 210 6.61 3.07 0.28
N GLU A 211 6.48 4.12 1.09
CA GLU A 211 5.90 4.03 2.45
C GLU A 211 4.45 3.58 2.39
N THR A 212 3.65 4.19 1.51
CA THR A 212 2.24 3.83 1.34
C THR A 212 2.10 2.40 0.81
N PHE A 213 2.96 2.00 -0.12
CA PHE A 213 2.99 0.64 -0.65
C PHE A 213 3.27 -0.39 0.47
N LYS A 214 4.36 -0.20 1.24
CA LYS A 214 4.74 -1.10 2.34
C LYS A 214 3.66 -1.17 3.43
N ALA A 215 3.08 -0.03 3.79
CA ALA A 215 1.99 0.02 4.76
C ALA A 215 0.74 -0.70 4.24
N THR A 216 0.44 -0.60 2.94
CA THR A 216 -0.67 -1.32 2.30
C THR A 216 -0.39 -2.82 2.26
N GLU A 217 0.82 -3.25 1.89
CA GLU A 217 1.24 -4.66 1.87
C GLU A 217 1.15 -5.28 3.26
N GLN A 218 1.64 -4.58 4.29
CA GLN A 218 1.54 -5.04 5.69
C GLN A 218 0.07 -5.13 6.15
N PHE A 219 -0.76 -4.16 5.81
CA PHE A 219 -2.19 -4.23 6.08
C PHE A 219 -2.84 -5.44 5.41
N GLN A 220 -2.52 -5.69 4.14
CA GLN A 220 -3.03 -6.84 3.39
C GLN A 220 -2.63 -8.17 4.06
N HIS A 221 -1.38 -8.29 4.51
CA HIS A 221 -0.88 -9.41 5.31
C HIS A 221 -1.74 -9.61 6.56
N ASP A 222 -1.92 -8.56 7.37
CA ASP A 222 -2.60 -8.62 8.66
C ASP A 222 -4.09 -8.99 8.54
N VAL A 223 -4.74 -8.66 7.42
CA VAL A 223 -6.15 -9.01 7.16
C VAL A 223 -6.35 -10.23 6.26
N GLY A 224 -5.26 -10.93 5.91
CA GLY A 224 -5.28 -12.20 5.18
C GLY A 224 -5.80 -12.10 3.75
N ILE A 225 -5.41 -11.04 3.03
CA ILE A 225 -5.69 -10.89 1.60
C ILE A 225 -4.40 -10.88 0.79
N LYS A 226 -4.49 -10.87 -0.55
CA LYS A 226 -3.31 -10.84 -1.42
C LYS A 226 -2.41 -9.65 -1.07
N GLU A 227 -1.14 -9.93 -0.76
CA GLU A 227 -0.10 -8.98 -0.39
C GLU A 227 0.57 -8.43 -1.67
N ASP A 228 -0.06 -7.48 -2.33
CA ASP A 228 0.46 -6.90 -3.59
C ASP A 228 0.72 -5.40 -3.48
N GLY A 229 0.50 -4.82 -2.32
CA GLY A 229 0.71 -3.40 -2.06
C GLY A 229 -0.20 -2.49 -2.89
N LEU A 230 -1.26 -3.01 -3.53
CA LEU A 230 -2.22 -2.23 -4.30
C LEU A 230 -3.48 -1.94 -3.47
N ALA A 231 -3.88 -0.68 -3.38
CA ALA A 231 -5.13 -0.32 -2.72
C ALA A 231 -6.33 -0.46 -3.69
N GLY A 232 -6.63 -1.71 -4.08
CA GLY A 232 -7.79 -2.08 -4.89
C GLY A 232 -9.09 -2.09 -4.09
N GLU A 233 -10.20 -2.48 -4.73
CA GLU A 233 -11.53 -2.49 -4.12
C GLU A 233 -11.57 -3.34 -2.85
N ILE A 234 -11.01 -4.56 -2.88
CA ILE A 234 -10.96 -5.46 -1.73
C ILE A 234 -10.15 -4.83 -0.59
N THR A 235 -8.95 -4.32 -0.89
CA THR A 235 -8.07 -3.67 0.09
C THR A 235 -8.74 -2.45 0.71
N ARG A 236 -9.32 -1.56 -0.10
CA ARG A 236 -10.01 -0.36 0.39
C ARG A 236 -11.27 -0.69 1.21
N SER A 237 -12.04 -1.71 0.81
CA SER A 237 -13.19 -2.18 1.59
C SER A 237 -12.78 -2.70 2.97
N LYS A 238 -11.75 -3.56 3.04
CA LYS A 238 -11.18 -4.06 4.31
C LYS A 238 -10.64 -2.92 5.17
N LEU A 239 -9.92 -1.99 4.54
CA LEU A 239 -9.33 -0.82 5.20
C LEU A 239 -10.42 0.09 5.81
N ASN A 240 -11.48 0.38 5.06
CA ASN A 240 -12.63 1.13 5.53
C ASN A 240 -13.31 0.45 6.72
N ASN A 241 -13.53 -0.86 6.64
CA ASN A 241 -14.16 -1.61 7.73
C ASN A 241 -13.29 -1.59 9.00
N ALA A 242 -11.99 -1.84 8.89
CA ALA A 242 -11.05 -1.79 10.01
C ALA A 242 -10.98 -0.40 10.65
N TYR A 243 -10.89 0.64 9.82
CA TYR A 243 -10.88 2.04 10.26
C TYR A 243 -12.16 2.43 10.99
N ASN A 244 -13.34 2.09 10.43
CA ASN A 244 -14.64 2.39 11.04
C ASN A 244 -14.81 1.66 12.38
N THR A 245 -14.42 0.39 12.45
CA THR A 245 -14.46 -0.41 13.68
C THR A 245 -13.60 0.22 14.77
N ARG A 246 -12.35 0.61 14.43
CA ARG A 246 -11.44 1.26 15.39
C ARG A 246 -11.94 2.64 15.82
N SER A 247 -12.50 3.42 14.90
CA SER A 247 -13.05 4.75 15.19
C SER A 247 -14.28 4.66 16.09
N ALA A 248 -15.16 3.71 15.86
CA ALA A 248 -16.31 3.43 16.71
C ALA A 248 -15.87 2.96 18.12
N ALA A 249 -14.85 2.06 18.20
CA ALA A 249 -14.28 1.62 19.47
C ALA A 249 -13.65 2.80 20.24
N LYS A 250 -12.91 3.68 19.57
CA LYS A 250 -12.32 4.89 20.19
C LYS A 250 -13.39 5.86 20.69
N ALA A 251 -14.47 6.06 19.93
CA ALA A 251 -15.60 6.90 20.35
C ALA A 251 -16.32 6.31 21.59
N ASN A 252 -16.54 4.98 21.58
CA ASN A 252 -17.10 4.27 22.73
C ASN A 252 -16.18 4.34 23.95
N ASN A 253 -14.88 4.13 23.79
CA ASN A 253 -13.92 4.25 24.89
C ASN A 253 -13.90 5.66 25.48
N SER A 254 -13.99 6.71 24.65
CA SER A 254 -14.07 8.10 25.13
C SER A 254 -15.35 8.34 25.94
N TRP A 255 -16.52 7.87 25.49
CA TRP A 255 -17.78 8.00 26.21
C TRP A 255 -17.79 7.16 27.48
N ILE A 256 -17.29 5.92 27.44
CA ILE A 256 -17.19 5.02 28.60
C ILE A 256 -16.24 5.62 29.65
N ALA A 257 -15.09 6.13 29.26
CA ALA A 257 -14.16 6.78 30.19
C ALA A 257 -14.82 7.98 30.89
N ARG A 258 -15.57 8.81 30.16
CA ARG A 258 -16.34 9.92 30.73
C ARG A 258 -17.42 9.44 31.69
N LEU A 259 -18.11 8.33 31.37
CA LEU A 259 -19.11 7.72 32.23
C LEU A 259 -18.47 7.19 33.52
N GLN A 260 -17.36 6.43 33.41
CA GLN A 260 -16.61 5.93 34.57
C GLN A 260 -16.16 7.08 35.48
N ALA A 261 -15.58 8.15 34.91
CA ALA A 261 -15.17 9.33 35.67
C ALA A 261 -16.35 10.02 36.34
N ALA A 262 -17.49 10.15 35.65
CA ALA A 262 -18.69 10.75 36.22
C ALA A 262 -19.31 9.94 37.36
N CYS A 263 -19.32 8.59 37.22
CA CYS A 263 -19.76 7.71 38.30
C CYS A 263 -18.85 7.78 39.52
N ASN A 264 -17.51 7.80 39.33
CA ASN A 264 -16.56 7.98 40.43
C ASN A 264 -16.75 9.35 41.13
N ALA A 265 -16.84 10.44 40.35
CA ALA A 265 -17.00 11.78 40.89
C ALA A 265 -18.31 11.99 41.68
N GLN A 266 -19.35 11.22 41.39
CA GLN A 266 -20.63 11.23 42.10
C GLN A 266 -20.74 10.16 43.21
N GLY A 267 -19.65 9.41 43.46
CA GLY A 267 -19.60 8.41 44.54
C GLY A 267 -20.32 7.12 44.26
N PHE A 268 -20.74 6.85 43.00
CA PHE A 268 -21.38 5.58 42.62
C PHE A 268 -20.39 4.45 42.41
N SER A 269 -19.12 4.79 42.16
CA SER A 269 -18.03 3.81 42.00
C SER A 269 -16.68 4.39 42.37
N ASN A 270 -15.67 3.54 42.47
CA ASN A 270 -14.25 3.91 42.60
C ASN A 270 -13.44 3.01 41.67
N GLN A 271 -13.81 3.00 40.38
CA GLN A 271 -13.20 2.14 39.39
C GLN A 271 -12.09 2.85 38.62
N LYS A 272 -11.21 2.09 38.01
CA LYS A 272 -10.25 2.63 37.04
C LYS A 272 -11.00 3.26 35.86
N VAL A 273 -10.59 4.47 35.44
CA VAL A 273 -11.09 5.13 34.25
C VAL A 273 -10.24 4.69 33.06
N ASP A 274 -10.61 3.58 32.43
CA ASP A 274 -9.86 2.96 31.32
C ASP A 274 -10.58 2.98 29.98
N GLY A 275 -11.83 3.45 29.97
CA GLY A 275 -12.65 3.49 28.75
C GLY A 275 -13.12 2.11 28.28
N ILE A 276 -13.02 1.09 29.12
CA ILE A 276 -13.43 -0.29 28.80
C ILE A 276 -14.74 -0.61 29.53
N ALA A 277 -15.79 -0.94 28.77
CA ALA A 277 -17.03 -1.41 29.37
C ALA A 277 -16.84 -2.82 29.93
N GLY A 278 -17.28 -3.01 31.18
CA GLY A 278 -17.16 -4.29 31.84
C GLY A 278 -18.07 -4.37 33.09
N PRO A 279 -18.00 -5.50 33.84
CA PRO A 279 -18.82 -5.71 35.02
C PRO A 279 -18.69 -4.57 36.06
N ASN A 280 -17.48 -4.03 36.26
CA ASN A 280 -17.24 -2.92 37.21
C ASN A 280 -17.87 -1.62 36.72
N THR A 281 -17.82 -1.33 35.41
CA THR A 281 -18.50 -0.16 34.82
C THR A 281 -20.01 -0.29 35.00
N LEU A 282 -20.57 -1.46 34.70
CA LEU A 282 -22.00 -1.71 34.87
C LEU A 282 -22.44 -1.63 36.34
N ALA A 283 -21.63 -2.15 37.28
CA ALA A 283 -21.92 -2.08 38.72
C ALA A 283 -21.89 -0.64 39.24
N GLY A 284 -21.03 0.21 38.68
CA GLY A 284 -20.89 1.60 39.07
C GLY A 284 -21.92 2.55 38.44
N CYS A 285 -22.77 2.09 37.52
CA CYS A 285 -23.79 2.92 36.91
C CYS A 285 -25.05 3.03 37.79
N PRO A 286 -25.50 4.25 38.19
CA PRO A 286 -26.68 4.40 39.00
C PRO A 286 -27.97 4.22 38.20
N THR A 287 -29.06 3.91 38.88
CA THR A 287 -30.41 4.04 38.31
C THR A 287 -30.77 5.50 38.17
N LEU A 288 -31.13 5.93 36.94
CA LEU A 288 -31.61 7.29 36.69
C LEU A 288 -33.12 7.29 36.54
N GLY A 289 -33.81 7.76 37.58
CA GLY A 289 -35.26 7.93 37.56
C GLY A 289 -35.70 9.20 36.78
N THR A 290 -36.99 9.41 36.67
CA THR A 290 -37.60 10.49 35.87
C THR A 290 -37.27 11.90 36.39
N ALA A 291 -36.74 12.05 37.61
CA ALA A 291 -36.30 13.33 38.19
C ALA A 291 -34.75 13.46 38.18
N SER A 292 -34.03 12.49 37.69
CA SER A 292 -32.55 12.50 37.69
C SER A 292 -31.96 13.66 36.93
N ARG A 293 -30.87 14.22 37.47
CA ARG A 293 -30.15 15.36 36.89
C ARG A 293 -28.65 15.17 37.04
N GLY A 294 -27.87 15.83 36.16
CA GLY A 294 -26.42 15.89 36.29
C GLY A 294 -25.66 15.31 35.13
N SER A 295 -24.33 15.14 35.28
CA SER A 295 -23.42 14.76 34.20
C SER A 295 -23.69 13.35 33.65
N ILE A 296 -24.11 12.40 34.50
CA ILE A 296 -24.42 11.02 34.00
C ILE A 296 -25.66 11.04 33.13
N THR A 297 -26.73 11.81 33.50
CA THR A 297 -27.90 12.00 32.64
C THR A 297 -27.54 12.66 31.32
N LYS A 298 -26.64 13.66 31.37
CA LYS A 298 -26.12 14.31 30.15
C LYS A 298 -25.40 13.33 29.21
N LEU A 299 -24.59 12.45 29.76
CA LEU A 299 -23.93 11.39 28.99
C LEU A 299 -24.91 10.39 28.35
N VAL A 300 -26.00 10.05 29.04
CA VAL A 300 -27.08 9.22 28.47
C VAL A 300 -27.76 9.94 27.31
N GLN A 301 -28.11 11.23 27.46
CA GLN A 301 -28.69 12.03 26.38
C GLN A 301 -27.77 12.10 25.17
N GLU A 302 -26.47 12.39 25.37
CA GLU A 302 -25.46 12.40 24.30
C GLU A 302 -25.41 11.05 23.56
N LYS A 303 -25.34 9.95 24.29
CA LYS A 303 -25.27 8.61 23.72
C LYS A 303 -26.53 8.23 22.92
N LEU A 304 -27.69 8.49 23.48
CA LEU A 304 -28.97 8.20 22.82
C LEU A 304 -29.16 9.04 21.56
N ASN A 305 -28.88 10.34 21.63
CA ASN A 305 -28.96 11.23 20.46
C ASN A 305 -27.99 10.76 19.34
N ALA A 306 -26.75 10.38 19.70
CA ALA A 306 -25.78 9.83 18.75
C ALA A 306 -26.22 8.51 18.11
N MET A 307 -27.08 7.75 18.80
CA MET A 307 -27.68 6.51 18.31
C MET A 307 -29.01 6.73 17.56
N GLY A 308 -29.45 7.99 17.36
CA GLY A 308 -30.67 8.34 16.66
C GLY A 308 -31.94 8.34 17.55
N TYR A 309 -31.82 8.15 18.87
CA TYR A 309 -32.93 8.22 19.81
C TYR A 309 -33.04 9.64 20.38
N ASN A 310 -33.92 10.45 19.82
CA ASN A 310 -34.03 11.86 20.14
C ASN A 310 -34.44 12.10 21.60
N CYS A 311 -33.49 12.62 22.42
CA CYS A 311 -33.69 13.07 23.80
C CYS A 311 -33.91 14.59 23.93
N GLY A 312 -33.94 15.30 22.80
CA GLY A 312 -33.94 16.76 22.81
C GLY A 312 -32.58 17.34 23.18
N ALA A 313 -32.56 18.47 23.86
CA ALA A 313 -31.34 19.12 24.30
C ALA A 313 -30.57 18.27 25.31
N VAL A 314 -29.23 18.32 25.23
CA VAL A 314 -28.31 17.63 26.16
C VAL A 314 -28.11 18.52 27.40
N ASP A 315 -29.16 18.65 28.21
CA ASP A 315 -29.22 19.53 29.37
C ASP A 315 -28.94 18.85 30.71
N GLY A 316 -28.80 17.52 30.67
CA GLY A 316 -28.56 16.73 31.88
C GLY A 316 -29.81 16.50 32.74
N LYS A 317 -31.03 16.71 32.23
CA LYS A 317 -32.28 16.49 32.95
C LYS A 317 -33.07 15.33 32.32
N ASN A 318 -33.49 14.36 33.14
CA ASN A 318 -34.37 13.29 32.66
C ASN A 318 -35.83 13.78 32.62
N GLY A 319 -36.09 14.79 31.76
CA GLY A 319 -37.40 15.33 31.50
C GLY A 319 -38.17 14.56 30.39
N PRO A 320 -39.37 15.06 29.99
CA PRO A 320 -40.21 14.36 29.02
C PRO A 320 -39.52 13.94 27.71
N ASN A 321 -38.74 14.83 27.12
CA ASN A 321 -38.03 14.54 25.88
C ASN A 321 -36.98 13.44 26.07
N THR A 322 -36.21 13.49 27.16
CA THR A 322 -35.23 12.49 27.52
C THR A 322 -35.91 11.13 27.76
N GLN A 323 -37.03 11.11 28.47
CA GLN A 323 -37.83 9.90 28.67
C GLN A 323 -38.33 9.33 27.36
N THR A 324 -38.71 10.17 26.40
CA THR A 324 -39.07 9.75 25.04
C THR A 324 -37.92 9.00 24.35
N GLY A 325 -36.72 9.54 24.36
CA GLY A 325 -35.51 8.88 23.81
C GLY A 325 -35.18 7.58 24.53
N ILE A 326 -35.23 7.59 25.87
CA ILE A 326 -35.03 6.38 26.71
C ILE A 326 -36.04 5.30 26.33
N ASN A 327 -37.32 5.63 26.22
CA ASN A 327 -38.37 4.70 25.91
C ASN A 327 -38.25 4.14 24.48
N ALA A 328 -37.88 4.96 23.52
CA ALA A 328 -37.61 4.54 22.16
C ALA A 328 -36.44 3.53 22.10
N PHE A 329 -35.32 3.81 22.75
CA PHE A 329 -34.20 2.88 22.88
C PHE A 329 -34.60 1.57 23.58
N LYS A 330 -35.29 1.67 24.73
CA LYS A 330 -35.73 0.49 25.48
C LYS A 330 -36.62 -0.41 24.64
N LYS A 331 -37.59 0.16 23.90
CA LYS A 331 -38.44 -0.58 22.95
C LYS A 331 -37.64 -1.28 21.87
N ALA A 332 -36.70 -0.59 21.26
CA ALA A 332 -35.82 -1.17 20.23
C ALA A 332 -34.91 -2.30 20.76
N LYS A 333 -34.66 -2.35 22.07
CA LYS A 333 -33.91 -3.41 22.75
C LYS A 333 -34.77 -4.45 23.47
N GLY A 334 -36.08 -4.42 23.29
CA GLY A 334 -37.01 -5.37 23.97
C GLY A 334 -37.13 -5.16 25.47
N LEU A 335 -36.81 -3.95 25.99
CA LEU A 335 -36.84 -3.60 27.40
C LEU A 335 -38.12 -2.83 27.74
N THR A 336 -38.54 -2.90 29.03
CA THR A 336 -39.71 -2.17 29.52
C THR A 336 -39.52 -0.66 29.42
N ALA A 337 -40.37 0.02 28.63
CA ALA A 337 -40.37 1.47 28.42
C ALA A 337 -41.04 2.20 29.58
N ASN A 338 -40.25 2.65 30.57
CA ASN A 338 -40.70 3.32 31.79
C ASN A 338 -39.99 4.64 32.07
N GLY A 339 -39.21 5.19 31.12
CA GLY A 339 -38.48 6.44 31.25
C GLY A 339 -37.26 6.38 32.21
N ILE A 340 -36.90 5.21 32.70
CA ILE A 340 -35.88 4.99 33.72
C ILE A 340 -34.66 4.34 33.06
N VAL A 341 -33.46 4.80 33.36
CA VAL A 341 -32.21 4.12 32.99
C VAL A 341 -31.85 3.17 34.12
N ASP A 342 -32.28 1.95 33.97
CA ASP A 342 -32.02 0.83 34.89
C ASP A 342 -30.80 0.01 34.46
N LYS A 343 -30.43 -1.02 35.24
CA LYS A 343 -29.29 -1.89 35.00
C LYS A 343 -29.34 -2.59 33.62
N ASN A 344 -30.54 -2.99 33.16
CA ASN A 344 -30.70 -3.64 31.87
C ASN A 344 -30.49 -2.64 30.72
N MET A 345 -30.96 -1.42 30.89
CA MET A 345 -30.67 -0.36 29.91
C MET A 345 -29.17 -0.01 29.88
N TRP A 346 -28.53 0.10 31.04
CA TRP A 346 -27.07 0.30 31.09
C TRP A 346 -26.31 -0.81 30.39
N LYS A 347 -26.68 -2.06 30.63
CA LYS A 347 -26.07 -3.22 29.94
C LYS A 347 -26.17 -3.06 28.42
N ALA A 348 -27.35 -2.69 27.90
CA ALA A 348 -27.57 -2.46 26.48
C ALA A 348 -26.79 -1.26 25.92
N LEU A 349 -26.66 -0.15 26.70
CA LEU A 349 -25.88 1.03 26.32
C LEU A 349 -24.37 0.77 26.30
N LEU A 350 -23.87 -0.12 27.17
CA LEU A 350 -22.48 -0.52 27.30
C LEU A 350 -22.08 -1.63 26.31
N GLY A 351 -23.06 -2.27 25.66
CA GLY A 351 -22.81 -3.38 24.75
C GLY A 351 -22.42 -4.70 25.46
N LEU A 352 -22.93 -4.96 26.64
CA LEU A 352 -22.64 -6.11 27.50
C LEU A 352 -23.75 -7.17 27.45
#